data_cb9a14a758588a566ba286ec8a9b95e4
#
_entry.id   cb9a14a758588a566ba286ec8a9b95e4
#
_cell.length_a   1.000
_cell.length_b   1.000
_cell.length_c   1.000
_cell.angle_alpha   90.00
_cell.angle_beta   90.00
_cell.angle_gamma   90.00
#
_symmetry.space_group_name_H-M   'P 1'
#
loop_
_entity.id
_entity.type
_entity.pdbx_description
1 polymer ?
#
loop_
_entity_poly.entity_id
_entity_poly.type
_entity_poly.pdbx_seq_one_letter_code
_entity_poly.pdbx_strand_id
1 'polypeptide(L)'
;MSAARTLPDRATGLTPATGRPGIWTAGPAGGSPLVLVHGIRLSARMWDPHTRRLIPRFRITAPDLPGHGTRREGPFSLEDAVAQVGAAVQEATLATGRPPLVAGASLGGYVALAYGAAHPDTAAAVLVQGSTARPDRFTGRVYRTAARTLTALGPARAARLNDRALRRRLPPESYAAVMDGGLAMQAFAEAVEDLTRRDFLDIARRCRLSVLFVNGRQDPLFRAQEKEFVTAVRAGGGHARLVHVHGPHTLSISDPAAFTRILERGHQLLRTAHPEAFAARPVHAP
;
A
#
# COMPACT_ATOMS: atom_id res chain seq x y z
N MET A 1 10.82 -28.56 -29.35
CA MET A 1 9.48 -28.57 -28.74
C MET A 1 9.46 -27.49 -27.67
N SER A 2 8.89 -26.32 -28.01
CA SER A 2 8.83 -25.14 -27.12
C SER A 2 7.68 -25.37 -26.13
N ALA A 3 7.99 -25.46 -24.84
CA ALA A 3 6.97 -25.49 -23.79
C ALA A 3 6.26 -24.11 -23.77
N ALA A 4 5.02 -24.09 -24.19
CA ALA A 4 4.13 -22.95 -24.05
C ALA A 4 4.03 -22.62 -22.53
N ARG A 5 4.61 -21.47 -22.13
CA ARG A 5 4.38 -20.90 -20.79
C ARG A 5 2.90 -20.53 -20.70
N THR A 6 2.13 -21.39 -20.06
CA THR A 6 0.76 -21.06 -19.67
C THR A 6 0.79 -19.81 -18.82
N LEU A 7 0.22 -18.71 -19.33
CA LEU A 7 -0.07 -17.52 -18.54
C LEU A 7 -0.95 -17.94 -17.36
N PRO A 8 -0.74 -17.37 -16.16
CA PRO A 8 -1.54 -17.69 -14.98
C PRO A 8 -3.02 -17.42 -15.27
N ASP A 9 -3.85 -18.37 -14.82
CA ASP A 9 -5.30 -18.32 -14.94
C ASP A 9 -5.81 -16.94 -14.48
N ARG A 10 -6.47 -16.20 -15.37
CA ARG A 10 -7.03 -14.86 -15.14
C ARG A 10 -8.00 -14.80 -13.95
N ALA A 11 -8.53 -15.94 -13.51
CA ALA A 11 -9.45 -16.06 -12.39
C ALA A 11 -8.83 -15.76 -11.01
N THR A 12 -7.50 -15.72 -10.90
CA THR A 12 -6.78 -15.53 -9.62
C THR A 12 -6.11 -14.16 -9.48
N GLY A 13 -6.17 -13.30 -10.48
CA GLY A 13 -5.56 -11.96 -10.49
C GLY A 13 -6.56 -10.84 -10.19
N LEU A 14 -6.02 -9.63 -10.03
CA LEU A 14 -6.80 -8.41 -9.91
C LEU A 14 -7.49 -8.08 -11.24
N THR A 15 -8.78 -7.73 -11.17
CA THR A 15 -9.60 -7.27 -12.30
C THR A 15 -10.12 -5.86 -12.03
N PRO A 16 -10.33 -5.01 -13.06
CA PRO A 16 -10.91 -3.68 -12.88
C PRO A 16 -12.30 -3.77 -12.23
N ALA A 17 -12.56 -2.92 -11.25
CA ALA A 17 -13.90 -2.79 -10.67
C ALA A 17 -14.85 -2.07 -11.65
N THR A 18 -16.06 -2.59 -11.80
CA THR A 18 -17.05 -2.01 -12.72
C THR A 18 -17.45 -0.60 -12.28
N GLY A 19 -17.36 0.37 -13.18
CA GLY A 19 -17.73 1.76 -12.91
C GLY A 19 -16.81 2.52 -11.95
N ARG A 20 -15.66 1.95 -11.58
CA ARG A 20 -14.71 2.54 -10.62
C ARG A 20 -13.29 2.64 -11.24
N PRO A 21 -12.99 3.67 -12.03
CA PRO A 21 -11.68 3.83 -12.66
C PRO A 21 -10.52 3.82 -11.65
N GLY A 22 -9.48 3.05 -11.96
CA GLY A 22 -8.31 2.93 -11.10
C GLY A 22 -8.52 2.09 -9.83
N ILE A 23 -9.65 1.37 -9.72
CA ILE A 23 -9.90 0.41 -8.64
C ILE A 23 -9.85 -1.01 -9.23
N TRP A 24 -9.10 -1.87 -8.57
CA TRP A 24 -8.94 -3.28 -8.92
C TRP A 24 -9.47 -4.17 -7.81
N THR A 25 -10.10 -5.28 -8.16
CA THR A 25 -10.69 -6.20 -7.19
C THR A 25 -10.33 -7.65 -7.46
N ALA A 26 -10.29 -8.47 -6.40
CA ALA A 26 -10.14 -9.91 -6.50
C ALA A 26 -10.77 -10.60 -5.29
N GLY A 27 -11.14 -11.87 -5.43
CA GLY A 27 -11.70 -12.69 -4.36
C GLY A 27 -13.21 -12.61 -4.21
N PRO A 28 -13.80 -13.52 -3.41
CA PRO A 28 -15.24 -13.65 -3.25
C PRO A 28 -15.85 -12.51 -2.46
N ALA A 29 -17.09 -12.15 -2.75
CA ALA A 29 -17.84 -11.11 -2.02
C ALA A 29 -17.96 -11.42 -0.50
N GLY A 30 -18.05 -12.69 -0.11
CA GLY A 30 -18.09 -13.11 1.31
C GLY A 30 -16.73 -13.05 2.03
N GLY A 31 -15.61 -12.78 1.33
CA GLY A 31 -14.27 -12.68 1.91
C GLY A 31 -14.14 -11.51 2.88
N SER A 32 -13.14 -11.56 3.77
CA SER A 32 -12.81 -10.42 4.65
C SER A 32 -12.31 -9.25 3.81
N PRO A 33 -12.85 -8.03 3.95
CA PRO A 33 -12.45 -6.90 3.12
C PRO A 33 -11.03 -6.42 3.45
N LEU A 34 -10.22 -6.30 2.40
CA LEU A 34 -8.82 -5.88 2.48
C LEU A 34 -8.51 -4.88 1.36
N VAL A 35 -8.16 -3.66 1.72
CA VAL A 35 -7.68 -2.65 0.79
C VAL A 35 -6.15 -2.65 0.79
N LEU A 36 -5.53 -2.80 -0.38
CA LEU A 36 -4.07 -2.87 -0.55
C LEU A 36 -3.55 -1.66 -1.31
N VAL A 37 -2.77 -0.80 -0.65
CA VAL A 37 -2.24 0.45 -1.21
C VAL A 37 -0.77 0.29 -1.59
N HIS A 38 -0.47 0.50 -2.87
CA HIS A 38 0.85 0.23 -3.46
C HIS A 38 1.93 1.24 -3.07
N GLY A 39 3.20 0.85 -3.27
CA GLY A 39 4.38 1.70 -3.06
C GLY A 39 4.62 2.69 -4.20
N ILE A 40 5.52 3.64 -3.94
CA ILE A 40 5.92 4.67 -4.91
C ILE A 40 6.43 4.04 -6.22
N ARG A 41 6.13 4.65 -7.35
CA ARG A 41 6.43 4.22 -8.72
C ARG A 41 5.71 2.94 -9.19
N LEU A 42 5.00 2.25 -8.32
CA LEU A 42 4.31 1.00 -8.62
C LEU A 42 2.83 1.25 -8.96
N SER A 43 2.05 0.21 -9.04
CA SER A 43 0.59 0.26 -9.26
C SER A 43 -0.10 -0.83 -8.45
N ALA A 44 -1.42 -0.88 -8.49
CA ALA A 44 -2.20 -1.97 -7.89
C ALA A 44 -1.73 -3.36 -8.34
N ARG A 45 -1.19 -3.48 -9.55
CA ARG A 45 -0.70 -4.74 -10.10
C ARG A 45 0.42 -5.38 -9.29
N MET A 46 1.19 -4.61 -8.49
CA MET A 46 2.19 -5.20 -7.59
C MET A 46 1.62 -6.25 -6.63
N TRP A 47 0.28 -6.22 -6.42
CA TRP A 47 -0.41 -7.13 -5.51
C TRP A 47 -0.84 -8.46 -6.16
N ASP A 48 -0.74 -8.61 -7.49
CA ASP A 48 -1.11 -9.86 -8.19
C ASP A 48 -0.44 -11.13 -7.62
N PRO A 49 0.86 -11.12 -7.28
CA PRO A 49 1.50 -12.29 -6.67
C PRO A 49 0.90 -12.71 -5.31
N HIS A 50 0.23 -11.77 -4.62
CA HIS A 50 -0.39 -12.02 -3.31
C HIS A 50 -1.80 -12.57 -3.43
N THR A 51 -2.53 -12.22 -4.51
CA THR A 51 -3.96 -12.51 -4.65
C THR A 51 -4.26 -14.01 -4.56
N ARG A 52 -3.46 -14.86 -5.21
CA ARG A 52 -3.67 -16.32 -5.19
C ARG A 52 -3.75 -16.92 -3.78
N ARG A 53 -2.99 -16.36 -2.82
CA ARG A 53 -2.98 -16.83 -1.44
C ARG A 53 -4.04 -16.15 -0.59
N LEU A 54 -4.39 -14.91 -0.91
CA LEU A 54 -5.35 -14.11 -0.13
C LEU A 54 -6.80 -14.37 -0.54
N ILE A 55 -7.09 -14.61 -1.82
CA ILE A 55 -8.44 -14.83 -2.37
C ILE A 55 -9.30 -15.83 -1.58
N PRO A 56 -8.81 -16.98 -1.08
CA PRO A 56 -9.67 -17.90 -0.34
C PRO A 56 -10.31 -17.30 0.92
N ARG A 57 -9.75 -16.23 1.46
CA ARG A 57 -10.19 -15.61 2.72
C ARG A 57 -10.55 -14.14 2.62
N PHE A 58 -10.06 -13.44 1.58
CA PHE A 58 -10.19 -12.00 1.46
C PHE A 58 -10.90 -11.57 0.18
N ARG A 59 -11.75 -10.54 0.31
CA ARG A 59 -12.14 -9.68 -0.79
C ARG A 59 -11.12 -8.54 -0.86
N ILE A 60 -10.30 -8.55 -1.89
CA ILE A 60 -9.22 -7.58 -2.09
C ILE A 60 -9.75 -6.44 -2.95
N THR A 61 -9.41 -5.22 -2.56
CA THR A 61 -9.58 -4.00 -3.36
C THR A 61 -8.25 -3.25 -3.38
N ALA A 62 -7.76 -2.90 -4.54
CA ALA A 62 -6.45 -2.23 -4.69
C ALA A 62 -6.60 -1.01 -5.60
N PRO A 63 -6.42 0.23 -5.08
CA PRO A 63 -6.45 1.42 -5.90
C PRO A 63 -5.11 1.65 -6.61
N ASP A 64 -5.15 2.18 -7.84
CA ASP A 64 -4.04 2.91 -8.42
C ASP A 64 -4.06 4.33 -7.86
N LEU A 65 -2.99 4.76 -7.22
CA LEU A 65 -2.85 6.12 -6.69
C LEU A 65 -2.70 7.15 -7.84
N PRO A 66 -2.99 8.44 -7.61
CA PRO A 66 -2.76 9.49 -8.60
C PRO A 66 -1.32 9.45 -9.16
N GLY A 67 -1.18 9.66 -10.45
CA GLY A 67 0.11 9.56 -11.16
C GLY A 67 0.62 8.14 -11.39
N HIS A 68 -0.10 7.09 -10.97
CA HIS A 68 0.36 5.70 -11.02
C HIS A 68 -0.63 4.80 -11.77
N GLY A 69 -0.13 3.69 -12.33
CA GLY A 69 -0.94 2.66 -12.97
C GLY A 69 -1.85 3.20 -14.07
N THR A 70 -3.14 2.93 -13.97
CA THR A 70 -4.16 3.46 -14.90
C THR A 70 -4.49 4.94 -14.67
N ARG A 71 -4.02 5.54 -13.57
CA ARG A 71 -4.21 6.96 -13.22
C ARG A 71 -2.93 7.79 -13.43
N ARG A 72 -2.08 7.38 -14.36
CA ARG A 72 -0.78 8.04 -14.65
C ARG A 72 -0.90 9.44 -15.24
N GLU A 73 -2.07 9.78 -15.79
CA GLU A 73 -2.36 11.11 -16.29
C GLU A 73 -2.83 11.99 -15.13
N GLY A 74 -1.99 12.88 -14.68
CA GLY A 74 -2.23 13.79 -13.58
C GLY A 74 -1.18 13.72 -12.49
N PRO A 75 -1.02 14.81 -11.73
CA PRO A 75 -0.03 14.90 -10.66
C PRO A 75 -0.43 14.04 -9.46
N PHE A 76 0.56 13.71 -8.64
CA PHE A 76 0.33 13.14 -7.33
C PHE A 76 0.05 14.24 -6.31
N SER A 77 -0.99 14.06 -5.48
CA SER A 77 -1.18 14.74 -4.22
C SER A 77 -1.60 13.74 -3.14
N LEU A 78 -1.25 14.02 -1.86
CA LEU A 78 -1.66 13.17 -0.74
C LEU A 78 -3.19 13.19 -0.58
N GLU A 79 -3.83 14.34 -0.80
CA GLU A 79 -5.27 14.51 -0.71
C GLU A 79 -6.00 13.62 -1.73
N ASP A 80 -5.60 13.67 -2.99
CA ASP A 80 -6.20 12.83 -4.03
C ASP A 80 -5.90 11.34 -3.81
N ALA A 81 -4.72 11.02 -3.27
CA ALA A 81 -4.37 9.66 -2.90
C ALA A 81 -5.28 9.14 -1.76
N VAL A 82 -5.55 9.96 -0.75
CA VAL A 82 -6.50 9.65 0.34
C VAL A 82 -7.92 9.48 -0.20
N ALA A 83 -8.38 10.36 -1.11
CA ALA A 83 -9.68 10.24 -1.75
C ALA A 83 -9.79 8.94 -2.57
N GLN A 84 -8.74 8.55 -3.29
CA GLN A 84 -8.72 7.30 -4.06
C GLN A 84 -8.74 6.06 -3.16
N VAL A 85 -8.06 6.10 -2.01
CA VAL A 85 -8.20 5.04 -0.98
C VAL A 85 -9.62 5.02 -0.42
N GLY A 86 -10.26 6.19 -0.23
CA GLY A 86 -11.66 6.30 0.18
C GLY A 86 -12.62 5.61 -0.79
N ALA A 87 -12.42 5.80 -2.10
CA ALA A 87 -13.19 5.10 -3.13
C ALA A 87 -12.99 3.57 -3.06
N ALA A 88 -11.76 3.12 -2.80
CA ALA A 88 -11.46 1.69 -2.63
C ALA A 88 -12.09 1.10 -1.35
N VAL A 89 -12.09 1.85 -0.25
CA VAL A 89 -12.75 1.46 1.00
C VAL A 89 -14.26 1.36 0.80
N GLN A 90 -14.86 2.32 0.12
CA GLN A 90 -16.29 2.29 -0.21
C GLN A 90 -16.64 1.05 -1.06
N GLU A 91 -15.85 0.75 -2.09
CA GLU A 91 -16.03 -0.45 -2.93
C GLU A 91 -15.96 -1.73 -2.10
N ALA A 92 -14.93 -1.85 -1.24
CA ALA A 92 -14.77 -3.01 -0.37
C ALA A 92 -15.92 -3.17 0.63
N THR A 93 -16.41 -2.06 1.19
CA THR A 93 -17.52 -2.03 2.15
C THR A 93 -18.84 -2.41 1.47
N LEU A 94 -19.13 -1.85 0.30
CA LEU A 94 -20.34 -2.20 -0.47
C LEU A 94 -20.36 -3.68 -0.86
N ALA A 95 -19.19 -4.22 -1.26
CA ALA A 95 -19.09 -5.63 -1.66
C ALA A 95 -19.24 -6.62 -0.48
N THR A 96 -18.97 -6.22 0.77
CA THR A 96 -18.85 -7.14 1.90
C THR A 96 -19.76 -6.81 3.11
N GLY A 97 -20.34 -5.62 3.16
CA GLY A 97 -21.08 -5.10 4.31
C GLY A 97 -20.21 -4.82 5.55
N ARG A 98 -18.89 -4.81 5.41
CA ARG A 98 -17.92 -4.69 6.53
C ARG A 98 -16.83 -3.67 6.23
N PRO A 99 -16.34 -2.92 7.25
CA PRO A 99 -15.20 -2.03 7.08
C PRO A 99 -13.91 -2.83 6.80
N PRO A 100 -13.10 -2.43 5.82
CA PRO A 100 -11.88 -3.14 5.47
C PRO A 100 -10.70 -2.84 6.40
N LEU A 101 -9.75 -3.78 6.46
CA LEU A 101 -8.37 -3.45 6.81
C LEU A 101 -7.75 -2.70 5.65
N VAL A 102 -7.18 -1.52 5.89
CA VAL A 102 -6.38 -0.78 4.90
C VAL A 102 -4.90 -1.06 5.14
N ALA A 103 -4.25 -1.74 4.21
CA ALA A 103 -2.83 -2.10 4.31
C ALA A 103 -2.03 -1.41 3.21
N GLY A 104 -0.98 -0.70 3.57
CA GLY A 104 -0.12 0.02 2.63
C GLY A 104 1.36 -0.27 2.81
N ALA A 105 2.09 -0.29 1.69
CA ALA A 105 3.53 -0.48 1.65
C ALA A 105 4.24 0.79 1.19
N SER A 106 5.25 1.26 1.93
CA SER A 106 6.06 2.44 1.59
C SER A 106 5.16 3.68 1.37
N LEU A 107 5.12 4.31 0.20
CA LEU A 107 4.17 5.39 -0.10
C LEU A 107 2.75 5.04 0.33
N GLY A 108 2.29 3.83 -0.01
CA GLY A 108 0.96 3.37 0.36
C GLY A 108 0.72 3.30 1.87
N GLY A 109 1.76 3.08 2.67
CA GLY A 109 1.67 3.11 4.13
C GLY A 109 1.47 4.52 4.68
N TYR A 110 2.12 5.53 4.10
CA TYR A 110 1.87 6.93 4.44
C TYR A 110 0.44 7.35 4.05
N VAL A 111 -0.02 6.94 2.86
CA VAL A 111 -1.39 7.23 2.39
C VAL A 111 -2.43 6.50 3.27
N ALA A 112 -2.20 5.24 3.63
CA ALA A 112 -3.10 4.48 4.51
C ALA A 112 -3.21 5.12 5.91
N LEU A 113 -2.08 5.60 6.46
CA LEU A 113 -2.08 6.32 7.74
C LEU A 113 -2.83 7.65 7.65
N ALA A 114 -2.61 8.41 6.57
CA ALA A 114 -3.33 9.67 6.32
C ALA A 114 -4.82 9.43 6.11
N TYR A 115 -5.20 8.37 5.41
CA TYR A 115 -6.58 7.94 5.27
C TYR A 115 -7.23 7.65 6.64
N GLY A 116 -6.56 6.84 7.48
CA GLY A 116 -7.07 6.52 8.82
C GLY A 116 -7.20 7.73 9.73
N ALA A 117 -6.36 8.75 9.54
CA ALA A 117 -6.46 10.03 10.27
C ALA A 117 -7.64 10.90 9.80
N ALA A 118 -7.94 10.87 8.50
CA ALA A 118 -9.01 11.68 7.90
C ALA A 118 -10.39 11.02 8.03
N HIS A 119 -10.45 9.67 8.07
CA HIS A 119 -11.68 8.89 8.01
C HIS A 119 -11.71 7.79 9.08
N PRO A 120 -11.77 8.14 10.39
CA PRO A 120 -11.62 7.17 11.49
C PRO A 120 -12.74 6.13 11.57
N ASP A 121 -13.90 6.39 10.96
CA ASP A 121 -15.09 5.53 11.08
C ASP A 121 -15.33 4.62 9.86
N THR A 122 -14.47 4.66 8.84
CA THR A 122 -14.74 3.97 7.57
C THR A 122 -13.89 2.71 7.35
N ALA A 123 -12.78 2.57 8.06
CA ALA A 123 -11.94 1.39 8.04
C ALA A 123 -11.94 0.68 9.39
N ALA A 124 -11.64 -0.61 9.40
CA ALA A 124 -11.52 -1.39 10.63
C ALA A 124 -10.20 -1.13 11.35
N ALA A 125 -9.12 -1.02 10.60
CA ALA A 125 -7.78 -0.79 11.11
C ALA A 125 -6.83 -0.42 9.96
N VAL A 126 -5.60 -0.04 10.30
CA VAL A 126 -4.55 0.28 9.33
C VAL A 126 -3.31 -0.60 9.56
N LEU A 127 -2.75 -1.15 8.49
CA LEU A 127 -1.44 -1.81 8.51
C LEU A 127 -0.46 -0.99 7.64
N VAL A 128 0.64 -0.57 8.24
CA VAL A 128 1.65 0.32 7.64
C VAL A 128 2.97 -0.41 7.54
N GLN A 129 3.42 -0.71 6.33
CA GLN A 129 4.73 -1.34 6.13
C GLN A 129 5.75 -0.34 5.58
N GLY A 130 6.87 -0.18 6.28
CA GLY A 130 8.01 0.60 5.81
C GLY A 130 7.71 2.10 5.63
N SER A 131 6.94 2.73 6.54
CA SER A 131 6.52 4.12 6.42
C SER A 131 6.59 4.85 7.77
N THR A 132 7.60 4.57 8.55
CA THR A 132 7.83 5.18 9.86
C THR A 132 9.12 6.02 9.91
N ALA A 133 9.51 6.58 8.77
CA ALA A 133 10.51 7.63 8.69
C ALA A 133 9.82 8.98 8.40
N ARG A 134 10.34 10.06 8.94
CA ARG A 134 9.82 11.41 8.69
C ARG A 134 10.30 11.93 7.33
N PRO A 135 9.39 12.14 6.35
CA PRO A 135 9.80 12.62 5.02
C PRO A 135 10.37 14.05 5.03
N ASP A 136 10.00 14.88 6.00
CA ASP A 136 10.49 16.26 6.20
C ASP A 136 11.95 16.33 6.70
N ARG A 137 12.57 15.18 7.04
CA ARG A 137 13.93 15.05 7.59
C ARG A 137 14.92 14.48 6.57
N PHE A 138 15.91 13.76 7.09
CA PHE A 138 16.99 13.16 6.28
C PHE A 138 16.45 12.25 5.17
N THR A 139 15.44 11.43 5.47
CA THR A 139 14.81 10.51 4.51
C THR A 139 14.32 11.26 3.27
N GLY A 140 13.61 12.36 3.44
CA GLY A 140 13.15 13.18 2.32
C GLY A 140 14.28 13.77 1.49
N ARG A 141 15.40 14.17 2.11
CA ARG A 141 16.60 14.64 1.37
C ARG A 141 17.18 13.56 0.48
N VAL A 142 17.28 12.33 1.00
CA VAL A 142 17.78 11.17 0.23
C VAL A 142 16.87 10.91 -0.98
N TYR A 143 15.54 10.88 -0.76
CA TYR A 143 14.57 10.62 -1.84
C TYR A 143 14.53 11.76 -2.86
N ARG A 144 14.59 13.04 -2.44
CA ARG A 144 14.67 14.18 -3.37
C ARG A 144 15.92 14.13 -4.23
N THR A 145 17.07 13.78 -3.65
CA THR A 145 18.31 13.61 -4.42
C THR A 145 18.17 12.49 -5.45
N ALA A 146 17.61 11.35 -5.04
CA ALA A 146 17.35 10.23 -5.96
C ALA A 146 16.39 10.63 -7.09
N ALA A 147 15.31 11.36 -6.78
CA ALA A 147 14.34 11.84 -7.75
C ALA A 147 15.02 12.78 -8.77
N ARG A 148 15.79 13.77 -8.31
CA ARG A 148 16.54 14.70 -9.18
C ARG A 148 17.53 13.98 -10.08
N THR A 149 18.27 13.00 -9.55
CA THR A 149 19.22 12.19 -10.33
C THR A 149 18.51 11.40 -11.43
N LEU A 150 17.38 10.76 -11.10
CA LEU A 150 16.60 10.00 -12.09
C LEU A 150 16.01 10.91 -13.17
N THR A 151 15.53 12.09 -12.80
CA THR A 151 15.04 13.11 -13.76
C THR A 151 16.17 13.57 -14.68
N ALA A 152 17.37 13.87 -14.13
CA ALA A 152 18.53 14.30 -14.91
C ALA A 152 19.05 13.25 -15.89
N LEU A 153 18.90 11.95 -15.58
CA LEU A 153 19.26 10.85 -16.48
C LEU A 153 18.33 10.74 -17.71
N GLY A 154 17.17 11.36 -17.64
CA GLY A 154 16.11 11.26 -18.63
C GLY A 154 15.34 9.95 -18.57
N PRO A 155 14.07 9.95 -19.04
CA PRO A 155 13.12 8.86 -18.79
C PRO A 155 13.58 7.51 -19.35
N ALA A 156 14.18 7.48 -20.54
CA ALA A 156 14.60 6.23 -21.19
C ALA A 156 15.79 5.55 -20.46
N ARG A 157 16.75 6.32 -19.95
CA ARG A 157 17.89 5.76 -19.19
C ARG A 157 17.45 5.33 -17.80
N ALA A 158 16.64 6.16 -17.13
CA ALA A 158 16.08 5.83 -15.82
C ALA A 158 15.24 4.55 -15.88
N ALA A 159 14.38 4.38 -16.89
CA ALA A 159 13.58 3.17 -17.10
C ALA A 159 14.47 1.93 -17.29
N ARG A 160 15.51 1.98 -18.14
CA ARG A 160 16.44 0.85 -18.34
C ARG A 160 17.19 0.45 -17.06
N LEU A 161 17.65 1.44 -16.29
CA LEU A 161 18.34 1.16 -15.01
C LEU A 161 17.42 0.53 -13.99
N ASN A 162 16.19 1.04 -13.87
CA ASN A 162 15.18 0.46 -13.00
C ASN A 162 14.81 -0.96 -13.43
N ASP A 163 14.54 -1.20 -14.72
CA ASP A 163 14.24 -2.52 -15.27
C ASP A 163 15.33 -3.52 -14.88
N ARG A 164 16.59 -3.18 -15.16
CA ARG A 164 17.73 -4.06 -14.84
C ARG A 164 17.87 -4.33 -13.33
N ALA A 165 17.63 -3.33 -12.49
CA ALA A 165 17.68 -3.46 -11.04
C ALA A 165 16.54 -4.33 -10.50
N LEU A 166 15.31 -4.14 -11.00
CA LEU A 166 14.13 -4.90 -10.61
C LEU A 166 14.24 -6.35 -11.04
N ARG A 167 14.64 -6.60 -12.29
CA ARG A 167 14.85 -7.97 -12.82
C ARG A 167 15.85 -8.80 -12.02
N ARG A 168 16.85 -8.16 -11.42
CA ARG A 168 17.87 -8.84 -10.60
C ARG A 168 17.43 -9.11 -9.17
N ARG A 169 16.48 -8.32 -8.66
CA ARG A 169 16.12 -8.31 -7.24
C ARG A 169 14.76 -8.93 -6.95
N LEU A 170 13.87 -8.97 -7.94
CA LEU A 170 12.51 -9.45 -7.76
C LEU A 170 12.35 -10.89 -8.27
N PRO A 171 11.52 -11.71 -7.62
CA PRO A 171 11.03 -12.94 -8.20
C PRO A 171 10.36 -12.68 -9.55
N PRO A 172 10.40 -13.66 -10.50
CA PRO A 172 9.83 -13.47 -11.83
C PRO A 172 8.35 -13.02 -11.83
N GLU A 173 7.55 -13.54 -10.92
CA GLU A 173 6.12 -13.18 -10.78
C GLU A 173 5.95 -11.71 -10.34
N SER A 174 6.74 -11.24 -9.37
CA SER A 174 6.71 -9.84 -8.92
C SER A 174 7.23 -8.88 -9.98
N TYR A 175 8.30 -9.27 -10.67
CA TYR A 175 8.83 -8.47 -11.76
C TYR A 175 7.79 -8.32 -12.88
N ALA A 176 7.14 -9.42 -13.30
CA ALA A 176 6.11 -9.39 -14.34
C ALA A 176 4.93 -8.49 -13.93
N ALA A 177 4.45 -8.61 -12.69
CA ALA A 177 3.34 -7.81 -12.16
C ALA A 177 3.67 -6.31 -12.10
N VAL A 178 4.89 -5.96 -11.65
CA VAL A 178 5.36 -4.57 -11.62
C VAL A 178 5.47 -3.99 -13.04
N MET A 179 6.00 -4.76 -13.99
CA MET A 179 6.16 -4.30 -15.37
C MET A 179 4.82 -4.20 -16.12
N ASP A 180 3.86 -5.07 -15.84
CA ASP A 180 2.50 -5.01 -16.38
C ASP A 180 1.77 -3.72 -15.93
N GLY A 181 1.93 -3.32 -14.68
CA GLY A 181 1.40 -2.05 -14.15
C GLY A 181 2.15 -0.81 -14.60
N GLY A 182 3.36 -0.97 -15.12
CA GLY A 182 4.26 0.11 -15.51
C GLY A 182 4.89 0.85 -14.32
N LEU A 183 5.96 1.61 -14.61
CA LEU A 183 6.66 2.40 -13.60
C LEU A 183 6.30 3.88 -13.73
N ALA A 184 5.75 4.46 -12.67
CA ALA A 184 5.36 5.87 -12.58
C ALA A 184 6.58 6.75 -12.18
N MET A 185 7.43 7.04 -13.15
CA MET A 185 8.68 7.77 -12.89
C MET A 185 8.45 9.26 -12.59
N GLN A 186 7.46 9.88 -13.23
CA GLN A 186 7.10 11.28 -13.00
C GLN A 186 6.49 11.44 -11.60
N ALA A 187 5.50 10.63 -11.25
CA ALA A 187 4.85 10.66 -9.94
C ALA A 187 5.83 10.43 -8.76
N PHE A 188 7.01 9.83 -9.04
CA PHE A 188 8.04 9.67 -8.00
C PHE A 188 8.52 11.02 -7.44
N ALA A 189 8.83 11.98 -8.30
CA ALA A 189 9.30 13.29 -7.86
C ALA A 189 8.19 14.06 -7.14
N GLU A 190 6.98 14.02 -7.69
CA GLU A 190 5.80 14.71 -7.15
C GLU A 190 5.41 14.16 -5.78
N ALA A 191 5.36 12.83 -5.61
CA ALA A 191 5.05 12.21 -4.33
C ALA A 191 6.10 12.52 -3.26
N VAL A 192 7.40 12.49 -3.61
CA VAL A 192 8.46 12.87 -2.68
C VAL A 192 8.33 14.34 -2.27
N GLU A 193 8.07 15.24 -3.22
CA GLU A 193 7.88 16.66 -2.96
C GLU A 193 6.69 16.89 -2.01
N ASP A 194 5.53 16.31 -2.31
CA ASP A 194 4.32 16.48 -1.51
C ASP A 194 4.49 15.90 -0.10
N LEU A 195 4.99 14.67 0.05
CA LEU A 195 5.20 14.05 1.36
C LEU A 195 6.19 14.82 2.23
N THR A 196 7.22 15.43 1.63
CA THR A 196 8.23 16.18 2.41
C THR A 196 7.71 17.49 2.99
N ARG A 197 6.56 17.97 2.54
CA ARG A 197 5.86 19.16 3.09
C ARG A 197 4.92 18.82 4.23
N ARG A 198 4.76 17.53 4.58
CA ARG A 198 3.78 17.05 5.56
C ARG A 198 4.44 16.63 6.88
N ASP A 199 3.79 16.95 7.98
CA ASP A 199 4.13 16.38 9.29
C ASP A 199 3.38 15.08 9.53
N PHE A 200 4.05 13.97 9.22
CA PHE A 200 3.47 12.64 9.41
C PHE A 200 3.38 12.21 10.88
N LEU A 201 4.05 12.86 11.81
CA LEU A 201 3.79 12.61 13.24
C LEU A 201 2.48 13.27 13.68
N ASP A 202 2.14 14.43 13.13
CA ASP A 202 0.84 15.06 13.37
C ASP A 202 -0.29 14.23 12.73
N ILE A 203 -0.10 13.75 11.50
CA ILE A 203 -1.04 12.82 10.85
C ILE A 203 -1.21 11.56 11.71
N ALA A 204 -0.12 10.96 12.19
CA ALA A 204 -0.17 9.78 13.07
C ALA A 204 -0.94 10.07 14.37
N ARG A 205 -0.74 11.24 14.96
CA ARG A 205 -1.47 11.66 16.18
C ARG A 205 -2.97 11.77 15.96
N ARG A 206 -3.41 12.17 14.77
CA ARG A 206 -4.83 12.26 14.42
C ARG A 206 -5.47 10.93 14.08
N CYS A 207 -4.68 9.89 13.82
CA CYS A 207 -5.20 8.56 13.50
C CYS A 207 -5.69 7.84 14.78
N ARG A 208 -7.01 7.73 14.93
CA ARG A 208 -7.66 7.08 16.08
C ARG A 208 -7.92 5.59 15.88
N LEU A 209 -7.66 5.08 14.68
CA LEU A 209 -7.77 3.64 14.39
C LEU A 209 -6.66 2.83 15.07
N SER A 210 -6.87 1.52 15.10
CA SER A 210 -5.79 0.59 15.44
C SER A 210 -4.79 0.51 14.29
N VAL A 211 -3.52 0.83 14.56
CA VAL A 211 -2.43 0.83 13.58
C VAL A 211 -1.42 -0.26 13.91
N LEU A 212 -1.16 -1.13 12.95
CA LEU A 212 -0.07 -2.10 13.00
C LEU A 212 1.08 -1.60 12.11
N PHE A 213 2.15 -1.13 12.72
CA PHE A 213 3.40 -0.81 12.03
C PHE A 213 4.22 -2.08 11.83
N VAL A 214 4.67 -2.32 10.60
CA VAL A 214 5.48 -3.47 10.22
C VAL A 214 6.74 -2.99 9.53
N ASN A 215 7.90 -3.21 10.14
CA ASN A 215 9.18 -2.80 9.56
C ASN A 215 10.11 -4.00 9.37
N GLY A 216 10.79 -4.01 8.22
CA GLY A 216 11.84 -4.99 7.95
C GLY A 216 13.07 -4.74 8.82
N ARG A 217 13.65 -5.78 9.42
CA ARG A 217 14.88 -5.64 10.20
C ARG A 217 16.06 -5.12 9.38
N GLN A 218 16.01 -5.31 8.05
CA GLN A 218 17.02 -4.85 7.10
C GLN A 218 16.65 -3.49 6.44
N ASP A 219 15.76 -2.71 7.09
CA ASP A 219 15.30 -1.40 6.64
C ASP A 219 15.62 -0.31 7.67
N PRO A 220 16.90 0.03 7.88
CA PRO A 220 17.29 0.98 8.93
C PRO A 220 16.73 2.38 8.70
N LEU A 221 16.55 2.79 7.44
CA LEU A 221 16.07 4.12 7.09
C LEU A 221 14.63 4.36 7.57
N PHE A 222 13.73 3.40 7.33
CA PHE A 222 12.33 3.53 7.74
C PHE A 222 12.07 3.10 9.18
N ARG A 223 13.08 2.56 9.87
CA ARG A 223 13.02 2.27 11.30
C ARG A 223 13.48 3.43 12.18
N ALA A 224 14.09 4.45 11.62
CA ALA A 224 14.75 5.51 12.38
C ALA A 224 13.82 6.23 13.38
N GLN A 225 12.55 6.42 13.03
CA GLN A 225 11.56 7.12 13.87
C GLN A 225 10.35 6.24 14.23
N GLU A 226 10.42 4.92 14.11
CA GLU A 226 9.29 4.01 14.35
C GLU A 226 8.63 4.17 15.72
N LYS A 227 9.43 4.45 16.75
CA LYS A 227 8.93 4.69 18.13
C LYS A 227 8.15 6.00 18.21
N GLU A 228 8.58 7.04 17.51
CA GLU A 228 7.90 8.33 17.46
C GLU A 228 6.49 8.18 16.83
N PHE A 229 6.36 7.41 15.76
CA PHE A 229 5.08 7.12 15.12
C PHE A 229 4.14 6.34 16.05
N VAL A 230 4.63 5.30 16.72
CA VAL A 230 3.85 4.54 17.71
C VAL A 230 3.35 5.45 18.83
N THR A 231 4.24 6.29 19.36
CA THR A 231 3.90 7.25 20.43
C THR A 231 2.88 8.28 19.94
N ALA A 232 3.03 8.80 18.71
CA ALA A 232 2.12 9.78 18.16
C ALA A 232 0.68 9.23 18.02
N VAL A 233 0.50 8.01 17.47
CA VAL A 233 -0.83 7.38 17.38
C VAL A 233 -1.45 7.20 18.77
N ARG A 234 -0.68 6.70 19.74
CA ARG A 234 -1.18 6.49 21.11
C ARG A 234 -1.55 7.78 21.82
N ALA A 235 -0.74 8.83 21.63
CA ALA A 235 -1.03 10.16 22.18
C ALA A 235 -2.30 10.79 21.62
N GLY A 236 -2.70 10.40 20.40
CA GLY A 236 -3.96 10.81 19.77
C GLY A 236 -5.18 9.96 20.16
N GLY A 237 -5.03 8.98 21.04
CA GLY A 237 -6.10 8.07 21.46
C GLY A 237 -6.29 6.84 20.57
N GLY A 238 -5.44 6.65 19.57
CA GLY A 238 -5.42 5.44 18.76
C GLY A 238 -4.64 4.29 19.41
N HIS A 239 -4.79 3.08 18.89
CA HIS A 239 -4.00 1.93 19.30
C HIS A 239 -2.87 1.68 18.31
N ALA A 240 -1.65 1.47 18.80
CA ALA A 240 -0.50 1.19 17.92
C ALA A 240 0.33 0.02 18.41
N ARG A 241 0.69 -0.87 17.49
CA ARG A 241 1.67 -1.94 17.70
C ARG A 241 2.76 -1.84 16.63
N LEU A 242 3.97 -2.22 17.00
CA LEU A 242 5.12 -2.32 16.12
C LEU A 242 5.60 -3.76 16.06
N VAL A 243 5.79 -4.27 14.87
CA VAL A 243 6.32 -5.62 14.62
C VAL A 243 7.51 -5.52 13.66
N HIS A 244 8.61 -6.15 14.03
CA HIS A 244 9.75 -6.32 13.16
C HIS A 244 9.72 -7.67 12.48
N VAL A 245 9.84 -7.66 11.15
CA VAL A 245 9.88 -8.86 10.32
C VAL A 245 11.27 -9.03 9.68
N HIS A 246 11.64 -10.24 9.32
CA HIS A 246 12.85 -10.45 8.52
C HIS A 246 12.62 -9.94 7.10
N GLY A 247 13.49 -9.10 6.59
CA GLY A 247 13.45 -8.61 5.22
C GLY A 247 13.80 -7.12 5.05
N PRO A 248 14.01 -6.70 3.80
CA PRO A 248 14.34 -5.33 3.43
C PRO A 248 13.07 -4.46 3.32
N HIS A 249 13.25 -3.17 2.99
CA HIS A 249 12.16 -2.23 2.67
C HIS A 249 11.21 -2.77 1.58
N THR A 250 11.76 -3.41 0.57
CA THR A 250 11.02 -3.94 -0.59
C THR A 250 10.34 -5.28 -0.35
N LEU A 251 10.20 -5.74 0.91
CA LEU A 251 9.67 -7.06 1.26
C LEU A 251 8.35 -7.39 0.56
N SER A 252 7.48 -6.40 0.40
CA SER A 252 6.18 -6.57 -0.28
C SER A 252 6.29 -7.02 -1.74
N ILE A 253 7.40 -6.75 -2.41
CA ILE A 253 7.62 -7.16 -3.80
C ILE A 253 8.78 -8.17 -3.95
N SER A 254 9.72 -8.21 -3.00
CA SER A 254 10.87 -9.12 -3.07
C SER A 254 10.57 -10.52 -2.50
N ASP A 255 9.59 -10.63 -1.59
CA ASP A 255 9.08 -11.91 -1.07
C ASP A 255 7.56 -11.83 -0.86
N PRO A 256 6.76 -11.95 -1.93
CA PRO A 256 5.30 -11.85 -1.81
C PRO A 256 4.70 -12.94 -0.93
N ALA A 257 5.34 -14.10 -0.83
CA ALA A 257 4.86 -15.17 0.04
C ALA A 257 5.01 -14.81 1.53
N ALA A 258 6.16 -14.27 1.92
CA ALA A 258 6.37 -13.80 3.29
C ALA A 258 5.45 -12.62 3.60
N PHE A 259 5.30 -11.67 2.68
CA PHE A 259 4.44 -10.51 2.90
C PHE A 259 2.96 -10.88 2.99
N THR A 260 2.49 -11.85 2.20
CA THR A 260 1.13 -12.40 2.33
C THR A 260 0.87 -12.94 3.74
N ARG A 261 1.81 -13.71 4.30
CA ARG A 261 1.69 -14.21 5.69
C ARG A 261 1.65 -13.06 6.71
N ILE A 262 2.34 -11.95 6.44
CA ILE A 262 2.30 -10.75 7.29
C ILE A 262 0.92 -10.09 7.24
N LEU A 263 0.33 -9.94 6.05
CA LEU A 263 -1.03 -9.42 5.89
C LEU A 263 -2.06 -10.29 6.63
N GLU A 264 -1.99 -11.60 6.49
CA GLU A 264 -2.89 -12.54 7.14
C GLU A 264 -2.78 -12.49 8.68
N ARG A 265 -1.55 -12.55 9.19
CA ARG A 265 -1.28 -12.47 10.64
C ARG A 265 -1.63 -11.09 11.19
N GLY A 266 -1.33 -10.03 10.46
CA GLY A 266 -1.68 -8.66 10.82
C GLY A 266 -3.18 -8.46 10.91
N HIS A 267 -3.94 -8.94 9.91
CA HIS A 267 -5.39 -8.94 9.94
C HIS A 267 -5.95 -9.72 11.14
N GLN A 268 -5.45 -10.93 11.38
CA GLN A 268 -5.88 -11.74 12.53
C GLN A 268 -5.60 -11.05 13.86
N LEU A 269 -4.39 -10.49 14.03
CA LEU A 269 -3.98 -9.81 15.25
C LEU A 269 -4.84 -8.58 15.53
N LEU A 270 -5.13 -7.76 14.53
CA LEU A 270 -5.97 -6.57 14.66
C LEU A 270 -7.42 -6.95 14.95
N ARG A 271 -7.97 -7.95 14.24
CA ARG A 271 -9.33 -8.43 14.44
C ARG A 271 -9.53 -9.07 15.82
N THR A 272 -8.54 -9.80 16.34
CA THR A 272 -8.61 -10.37 17.69
C THR A 272 -8.56 -9.29 18.77
N ALA A 273 -7.77 -8.23 18.55
CA ALA A 273 -7.66 -7.13 19.51
C ALA A 273 -8.88 -6.19 19.51
N HIS A 274 -9.56 -6.04 18.35
CA HIS A 274 -10.65 -5.08 18.15
C HIS A 274 -11.74 -5.70 17.27
N PRO A 275 -12.42 -6.76 17.73
CA PRO A 275 -13.40 -7.50 16.90
C PRO A 275 -14.59 -6.63 16.44
N GLU A 276 -14.99 -5.65 17.24
CA GLU A 276 -16.06 -4.69 16.95
C GLU A 276 -15.75 -3.82 15.72
N ALA A 277 -14.49 -3.47 15.51
CA ALA A 277 -14.06 -2.67 14.35
C ALA A 277 -14.23 -3.43 13.01
N PHE A 278 -14.20 -4.76 13.04
CA PHE A 278 -14.33 -5.64 11.87
C PHE A 278 -15.75 -6.20 11.69
N ALA A 279 -16.68 -5.84 12.58
CA ALA A 279 -18.07 -6.28 12.50
C ALA A 279 -18.80 -5.62 11.33
N ALA A 280 -19.85 -6.30 10.83
CA ALA A 280 -20.74 -5.70 9.84
C ALA A 280 -21.39 -4.44 10.43
N ARG A 281 -21.47 -3.39 9.63
CA ARG A 281 -22.18 -2.16 9.98
C ARG A 281 -23.42 -2.04 9.10
N PRO A 282 -24.54 -1.50 9.62
CA PRO A 282 -25.65 -1.14 8.76
C PRO A 282 -25.15 -0.21 7.65
N VAL A 283 -25.35 -0.60 6.40
CA VAL A 283 -25.10 0.29 5.27
C VAL A 283 -26.23 1.31 5.31
N HIS A 284 -25.98 2.49 5.87
CA HIS A 284 -26.87 3.61 5.66
C HIS A 284 -26.78 3.96 4.18
N ALA A 285 -27.84 3.68 3.42
CA ALA A 285 -27.96 4.18 2.06
C ALA A 285 -27.90 5.73 2.11
N PRO A 286 -27.24 6.36 1.12
CA PRO A 286 -27.15 7.81 1.02
C PRO A 286 -28.52 8.46 0.87
#